data_9d572a377062e6f8047c9b423af6db1b
#
_entry.id   9d572a377062e6f8047c9b423af6db1b
#
_cell.length_a   1.000
_cell.length_b   1.000
_cell.length_c   1.000
_cell.angle_alpha   90.00
_cell.angle_beta   90.00
_cell.angle_gamma   90.00
#
_symmetry.space_group_name_H-M   'P 1'
#
loop_
_entity.id
_entity.type
_entity.pdbx_description
1 polymer ?
#
loop_
_entity_poly.entity_id
_entity_poly.type
_entity_poly.pdbx_seq_one_letter_code
_entity_poly.pdbx_strand_id
1 'polypeptide(L)'
;MIGLVVVCHEDMGAELVKAAEMIVGRIDAVAAVSVKQESAPEMLRDEIQNAIKKVDRKKGVMLFTDMFGGTPSNISLAFLGETVEVVTGVNLSMLIKFANHRDEKTLPELAKLVQEAAQKSIVIASQMLKRKK
;
A
#
# COMPACT_ATOMS: atom_id res chain seq x y z
N MET A 1 -9.22 -11.45 -6.25
CA MET A 1 -8.81 -10.07 -5.84
C MET A 1 -7.33 -10.00 -5.55
N ILE A 2 -6.73 -8.86 -5.83
CA ILE A 2 -5.33 -8.61 -5.52
C ILE A 2 -5.20 -8.35 -4.01
N GLY A 3 -4.22 -9.00 -3.37
CA GLY A 3 -3.95 -8.80 -1.94
C GLY A 3 -3.12 -7.55 -1.70
N LEU A 4 -3.15 -7.05 -0.47
CA LEU A 4 -2.41 -5.85 -0.07
C LEU A 4 -1.70 -6.07 1.25
N VAL A 5 -0.41 -5.70 1.29
CA VAL A 5 0.36 -5.61 2.53
C VAL A 5 0.90 -4.18 2.63
N VAL A 6 0.62 -3.52 3.76
CA VAL A 6 1.11 -2.15 3.99
C VAL A 6 2.24 -2.23 4.99
N VAL A 7 3.46 -1.90 4.54
CA VAL A 7 4.69 -2.02 5.32
C VAL A 7 5.22 -0.62 5.61
N CYS A 8 5.07 -0.16 6.83
CA CYS A 8 5.40 1.22 7.21
C CYS A 8 6.15 1.28 8.52
N HIS A 9 6.81 2.40 8.75
CA HIS A 9 7.39 2.71 10.05
C HIS A 9 6.28 2.79 11.10
N GLU A 10 6.55 2.28 12.29
CA GLU A 10 5.62 2.27 13.41
C GLU A 10 4.29 1.64 12.98
N ASP A 11 3.20 2.10 13.53
CA ASP A 11 1.87 1.53 13.23
C ASP A 11 1.11 2.29 12.14
N MET A 12 1.83 3.09 11.38
CA MET A 12 1.23 3.91 10.32
C MET A 12 0.41 3.10 9.33
N GLY A 13 0.92 1.93 8.91
CA GLY A 13 0.21 1.09 7.96
C GLY A 13 -1.13 0.60 8.49
N ALA A 14 -1.15 0.13 9.74
CA ALA A 14 -2.38 -0.34 10.37
C ALA A 14 -3.39 0.78 10.51
N GLU A 15 -2.94 1.98 10.86
CA GLU A 15 -3.82 3.13 11.01
C GLU A 15 -4.36 3.62 9.67
N LEU A 16 -3.55 3.57 8.61
CA LEU A 16 -4.01 3.89 7.26
C LEU A 16 -5.12 2.94 6.81
N VAL A 17 -4.96 1.65 7.09
CA VAL A 17 -5.99 0.67 6.74
C VAL A 17 -7.28 0.97 7.48
N LYS A 18 -7.21 1.27 8.78
CA LYS A 18 -8.39 1.65 9.57
C LYS A 18 -9.08 2.88 8.99
N ALA A 19 -8.30 3.89 8.61
CA ALA A 19 -8.85 5.12 8.05
C ALA A 19 -9.56 4.85 6.72
N ALA A 20 -8.95 4.02 5.87
CA ALA A 20 -9.55 3.64 4.59
C ALA A 20 -10.86 2.87 4.82
N GLU A 21 -10.86 1.93 5.78
CA GLU A 21 -12.05 1.15 6.08
C GLU A 21 -13.19 2.00 6.62
N MET A 22 -12.88 3.08 7.31
CA MET A 22 -13.90 4.02 7.75
C MET A 22 -14.63 4.66 6.56
N ILE A 23 -13.92 4.82 5.44
CA ILE A 23 -14.47 5.48 4.25
C ILE A 23 -15.16 4.50 3.31
N VAL A 24 -14.51 3.37 3.01
CA VAL A 24 -15.01 2.42 1.99
C VAL A 24 -15.60 1.14 2.57
N GLY A 25 -15.57 0.98 3.90
CA GLY A 25 -16.01 -0.25 4.54
C GLY A 25 -14.88 -1.26 4.64
N ARG A 26 -15.19 -2.45 5.12
CA ARG A 26 -14.20 -3.50 5.35
C ARG A 26 -13.44 -3.86 4.07
N ILE A 27 -12.12 -3.96 4.18
CA ILE A 27 -11.24 -4.35 3.08
C ILE A 27 -10.69 -5.74 3.38
N ASP A 28 -11.08 -6.73 2.57
CA ASP A 28 -10.58 -8.11 2.73
C ASP A 28 -9.18 -8.26 2.14
N ALA A 29 -8.49 -9.31 2.53
CA ALA A 29 -7.15 -9.66 2.02
C ALA A 29 -6.19 -8.47 2.11
N VAL A 30 -6.11 -7.89 3.31
CA VAL A 30 -5.19 -6.81 3.61
C VAL A 30 -4.49 -7.11 4.95
N ALA A 31 -3.21 -6.77 5.03
CA ALA A 31 -2.42 -6.91 6.25
C ALA A 31 -1.49 -5.71 6.39
N ALA A 32 -1.11 -5.39 7.62
CA ALA A 32 -0.15 -4.33 7.89
C ALA A 32 1.03 -4.92 8.64
N VAL A 33 2.24 -4.50 8.26
CA VAL A 33 3.48 -4.87 8.93
C VAL A 33 4.10 -3.59 9.48
N SER A 34 4.38 -3.58 10.79
CA SER A 34 4.94 -2.42 11.48
C SER A 34 6.45 -2.60 11.61
N VAL A 35 7.20 -1.63 11.12
CA VAL A 35 8.67 -1.61 11.26
C VAL A 35 9.01 -0.74 12.44
N LYS A 36 9.52 -1.35 13.50
CA LYS A 36 9.93 -0.66 14.71
C LYS A 36 11.44 -0.45 14.73
N GLN A 37 11.90 0.43 15.57
CA GLN A 37 13.32 0.75 15.69
C GLN A 37 14.15 -0.48 16.03
N GLU A 38 13.63 -1.36 16.89
CA GLU A 38 14.29 -2.58 17.34
C GLU A 38 14.04 -3.80 16.46
N SER A 39 13.30 -3.67 15.38
CA SER A 39 12.94 -4.80 14.50
C SER A 39 14.17 -5.35 13.78
N ALA A 40 14.40 -6.66 13.88
CA ALA A 40 15.50 -7.31 13.17
C ALA A 40 15.11 -7.53 11.69
N PRO A 41 16.02 -7.31 10.72
CA PRO A 41 15.71 -7.48 9.31
C PRO A 41 15.17 -8.84 8.93
N GLU A 42 15.71 -9.92 9.52
CA GLU A 42 15.25 -11.28 9.25
C GLU A 42 13.82 -11.49 9.71
N MET A 43 13.47 -10.96 10.88
CA MET A 43 12.10 -11.05 11.39
C MET A 43 11.13 -10.27 10.52
N LEU A 44 11.51 -9.09 10.06
CA LEU A 44 10.69 -8.29 9.18
C LEU A 44 10.45 -8.99 7.84
N ARG A 45 11.49 -9.63 7.30
CA ARG A 45 11.36 -10.39 6.07
C ARG A 45 10.36 -11.52 6.23
N ASP A 46 10.43 -12.24 7.34
CA ASP A 46 9.50 -13.34 7.63
C ASP A 46 8.08 -12.82 7.81
N GLU A 47 7.91 -11.69 8.51
CA GLU A 47 6.59 -11.10 8.71
C GLU A 47 5.97 -10.67 7.38
N ILE A 48 6.74 -10.06 6.50
CA ILE A 48 6.26 -9.64 5.19
C ILE A 48 5.89 -10.87 4.36
N GLN A 49 6.74 -11.89 4.35
CA GLN A 49 6.48 -13.11 3.62
C GLN A 49 5.19 -13.79 4.10
N ASN A 50 5.00 -13.88 5.40
CA ASN A 50 3.79 -14.46 5.97
C ASN A 50 2.56 -13.61 5.65
N ALA A 51 2.70 -12.29 5.67
CA ALA A 51 1.61 -11.39 5.31
C ALA A 51 1.21 -11.57 3.84
N ILE A 52 2.20 -11.68 2.95
CA ILE A 52 1.95 -11.93 1.53
C ILE A 52 1.14 -13.21 1.35
N LYS A 53 1.55 -14.30 1.99
CA LYS A 53 0.84 -15.58 1.91
C LYS A 53 -0.60 -15.46 2.43
N LYS A 54 -0.78 -14.70 3.50
CA LYS A 54 -2.08 -14.55 4.14
C LYS A 54 -3.08 -13.81 3.24
N VAL A 55 -2.63 -12.82 2.48
CA VAL A 55 -3.50 -11.99 1.65
C VAL A 55 -3.59 -12.46 0.19
N ASP A 56 -2.76 -13.42 -0.19
CA ASP A 56 -2.69 -13.90 -1.58
C ASP A 56 -3.96 -14.66 -1.94
N ARG A 57 -4.65 -14.19 -2.98
CA ARG A 57 -5.84 -14.81 -3.56
C ARG A 57 -5.58 -15.23 -5.00
N LYS A 58 -4.30 -15.52 -5.32
CA LYS A 58 -3.84 -16.00 -6.63
C LYS A 58 -4.02 -14.99 -7.77
N LYS A 59 -4.14 -13.71 -7.43
CA LYS A 59 -4.21 -12.62 -8.40
C LYS A 59 -3.06 -11.62 -8.23
N GLY A 60 -2.07 -11.98 -7.41
CA GLY A 60 -0.96 -11.11 -7.09
C GLY A 60 -1.16 -10.36 -5.79
N VAL A 61 -0.07 -9.80 -5.29
CA VAL A 61 -0.06 -9.04 -4.03
C VAL A 61 0.67 -7.73 -4.25
N MET A 62 0.10 -6.65 -3.75
CA MET A 62 0.72 -5.33 -3.77
C MET A 62 1.24 -4.99 -2.38
N LEU A 63 2.45 -4.47 -2.31
CA LEU A 63 3.04 -3.95 -1.09
C LEU A 63 3.07 -2.43 -1.20
N PHE A 64 2.51 -1.74 -0.21
CA PHE A 64 2.64 -0.30 -0.09
C PHE A 64 3.63 0.00 1.04
N THR A 65 4.58 0.90 0.80
CA THR A 65 5.49 1.37 1.82
C THR A 65 5.37 2.88 1.97
N ASP A 66 5.82 3.41 3.11
CA ASP A 66 5.63 4.83 3.41
C ASP A 66 6.57 5.75 2.64
N MET A 67 7.84 5.34 2.42
CA MET A 67 8.75 6.17 1.67
C MET A 67 9.82 5.34 0.97
N PHE A 68 10.27 5.79 -0.17
CA PHE A 68 11.35 5.12 -0.89
C PHE A 68 12.67 5.34 -0.14
N GLY A 69 13.47 4.28 -0.03
CA GLY A 69 14.79 4.35 0.59
C GLY A 69 14.84 4.08 2.09
N GLY A 70 13.68 3.95 2.75
CA GLY A 70 13.63 3.55 4.16
C GLY A 70 13.64 2.04 4.32
N THR A 71 13.77 1.58 5.57
CA THR A 71 13.81 0.14 5.89
C THR A 71 12.58 -0.62 5.35
N PRO A 72 11.33 -0.13 5.53
CA PRO A 72 10.18 -0.84 4.98
C PRO A 72 10.29 -1.06 3.47
N SER A 73 10.71 -0.04 2.74
CA SER A 73 10.85 -0.11 1.29
C SER A 73 11.98 -1.05 0.89
N ASN A 74 13.14 -0.91 1.53
CA ASN A 74 14.32 -1.71 1.17
C ASN A 74 14.08 -3.21 1.37
N ILE A 75 13.42 -3.60 2.45
CA ILE A 75 13.10 -5.02 2.69
C ILE A 75 12.03 -5.48 1.70
N SER A 76 11.04 -4.65 1.43
CA SER A 76 9.93 -4.99 0.52
C SER A 76 10.41 -5.23 -0.91
N LEU A 77 11.44 -4.52 -1.36
CA LEU A 77 11.99 -4.69 -2.72
C LEU A 77 12.50 -6.10 -2.98
N ALA A 78 12.89 -6.84 -1.93
CA ALA A 78 13.33 -8.23 -2.09
C ALA A 78 12.23 -9.16 -2.59
N PHE A 79 10.96 -8.77 -2.44
CA PHE A 79 9.82 -9.57 -2.86
C PHE A 79 9.30 -9.20 -4.24
N LEU A 80 9.86 -8.16 -4.86
CA LEU A 80 9.44 -7.69 -6.18
C LEU A 80 9.59 -8.80 -7.23
N GLY A 81 8.53 -9.02 -8.01
CA GLY A 81 8.52 -10.05 -9.03
C GLY A 81 7.23 -10.01 -9.83
N GLU A 82 6.94 -11.08 -10.56
CA GLU A 82 5.76 -11.13 -11.42
C GLU A 82 4.44 -11.11 -10.65
N THR A 83 4.44 -11.65 -9.43
CA THR A 83 3.24 -11.75 -8.61
C THR A 83 3.21 -10.78 -7.44
N VAL A 84 4.24 -9.97 -7.28
CA VAL A 84 4.34 -8.98 -6.20
C VAL A 84 4.85 -7.66 -6.77
N GLU A 85 4.11 -6.60 -6.53
CA GLU A 85 4.51 -5.25 -6.91
C GLU A 85 4.68 -4.40 -5.64
N VAL A 86 5.61 -3.46 -5.67
CA VAL A 86 5.88 -2.55 -4.56
C VAL A 86 5.65 -1.12 -5.03
N VAL A 87 4.78 -0.39 -4.33
CA VAL A 87 4.55 1.03 -4.59
C VAL A 87 4.88 1.79 -3.31
N THR A 88 5.79 2.75 -3.40
CA THR A 88 6.24 3.53 -2.25
C THR A 88 5.55 4.88 -2.19
N GLY A 89 5.53 5.47 -1.01
CA GLY A 89 4.88 6.77 -0.81
C GLY A 89 3.39 6.65 -0.52
N VAL A 90 3.00 5.63 0.26
CA VAL A 90 1.60 5.35 0.52
C VAL A 90 0.87 6.53 1.15
N ASN A 91 -0.35 6.76 0.69
CA ASN A 91 -1.25 7.72 1.30
C ASN A 91 -2.68 7.15 1.28
N LEU A 92 -3.59 7.83 1.94
CA LEU A 92 -4.95 7.34 2.09
C LEU A 92 -5.67 7.18 0.75
N SER A 93 -5.43 8.10 -0.18
CA SER A 93 -6.03 8.02 -1.53
C SER A 93 -5.63 6.75 -2.27
N MET A 94 -4.40 6.27 -2.07
CA MET A 94 -3.95 5.01 -2.66
C MET A 94 -4.75 3.83 -2.17
N LEU A 95 -4.98 3.75 -0.86
CA LEU A 95 -5.75 2.65 -0.28
C LEU A 95 -7.18 2.65 -0.78
N ILE A 96 -7.80 3.81 -0.86
CA ILE A 96 -9.17 3.94 -1.36
C ILE A 96 -9.25 3.50 -2.81
N LYS A 97 -8.32 3.99 -3.64
CA LYS A 97 -8.28 3.63 -5.05
C LYS A 97 -8.04 2.13 -5.25
N PHE A 98 -7.10 1.58 -4.46
CA PHE A 98 -6.83 0.15 -4.46
C PHE A 98 -8.10 -0.66 -4.14
N ALA A 99 -8.77 -0.32 -3.05
CA ALA A 99 -9.96 -1.05 -2.60
C ALA A 99 -11.07 -1.04 -3.66
N ASN A 100 -11.24 0.08 -4.35
CA ASN A 100 -12.31 0.25 -5.33
C ASN A 100 -12.03 -0.45 -6.66
N HIS A 101 -10.76 -0.75 -6.99
CA HIS A 101 -10.40 -1.25 -8.32
C HIS A 101 -9.62 -2.58 -8.32
N ARG A 102 -9.36 -3.15 -7.16
CA ARG A 102 -8.51 -4.35 -7.03
C ARG A 102 -9.06 -5.59 -7.75
N ASP A 103 -10.36 -5.64 -7.98
CA ASP A 103 -11.00 -6.83 -8.59
C ASP A 103 -11.07 -6.75 -10.10
N GLU A 104 -10.94 -5.57 -10.68
CA GLU A 104 -11.13 -5.38 -12.12
C GLU A 104 -9.83 -5.10 -12.88
N LYS A 105 -8.69 -5.02 -12.18
CA LYS A 105 -7.40 -4.67 -12.78
C LYS A 105 -6.39 -5.78 -12.58
N THR A 106 -5.42 -5.87 -13.48
CA THR A 106 -4.22 -6.68 -13.27
C THR A 106 -3.30 -5.96 -12.29
N LEU A 107 -2.33 -6.68 -11.75
CA LEU A 107 -1.37 -6.09 -10.81
C LEU A 107 -0.64 -4.87 -11.40
N PRO A 108 -0.08 -4.93 -12.63
CA PRO A 108 0.56 -3.75 -13.22
C PRO A 108 -0.40 -2.59 -13.45
N GLU A 109 -1.61 -2.88 -13.90
CA GLU A 109 -2.63 -1.84 -14.13
C GLU A 109 -3.02 -1.15 -12.84
N LEU A 110 -3.21 -1.94 -11.78
CA LEU A 110 -3.57 -1.39 -10.48
C LEU A 110 -2.44 -0.55 -9.89
N ALA A 111 -1.19 -0.98 -10.04
CA ALA A 111 -0.03 -0.22 -9.57
C ALA A 111 0.00 1.15 -10.22
N LYS A 112 -0.21 1.22 -11.53
CA LYS A 112 -0.23 2.50 -12.25
C LYS A 112 -1.38 3.38 -11.79
N LEU A 113 -2.55 2.79 -11.61
CA LEU A 113 -3.75 3.51 -11.20
C LEU A 113 -3.59 4.13 -9.81
N VAL A 114 -3.06 3.38 -8.84
CA VAL A 114 -2.87 3.90 -7.49
C VAL A 114 -1.78 4.97 -7.45
N GLN A 115 -0.72 4.81 -8.26
CA GLN A 115 0.33 5.82 -8.36
C GLN A 115 -0.25 7.15 -8.85
N GLU A 116 -1.04 7.11 -9.91
CA GLU A 116 -1.66 8.32 -10.48
C GLU A 116 -2.63 8.96 -9.48
N ALA A 117 -3.41 8.15 -8.78
CA ALA A 117 -4.33 8.65 -7.77
C ALA A 117 -3.58 9.35 -6.63
N ALA A 118 -2.46 8.75 -6.20
CA ALA A 118 -1.64 9.33 -5.13
C ALA A 118 -1.07 10.69 -5.55
N GLN A 119 -0.53 10.76 -6.75
CA GLN A 119 0.06 12.00 -7.26
C GLN A 119 -0.97 13.11 -7.39
N LYS A 120 -2.17 12.78 -7.85
CA LYS A 120 -3.25 13.75 -8.02
C LYS A 120 -3.90 14.15 -6.70
N SER A 121 -3.68 13.40 -5.64
CA SER A 121 -4.28 13.69 -4.33
C SER A 121 -3.55 14.81 -3.59
N ILE A 122 -2.34 15.17 -4.04
CA ILE A 122 -1.56 16.23 -3.44
C ILE A 122 -1.96 17.55 -4.12
N VAL A 123 -2.68 18.40 -3.41
CA VAL A 123 -3.18 19.65 -3.96
C VAL A 123 -2.88 20.81 -3.02
N ILE A 124 -2.66 21.98 -3.60
CA ILE A 124 -2.56 23.23 -2.84
C ILE A 124 -3.97 23.84 -2.88
N ALA A 125 -4.61 23.94 -1.73
CA ALA A 125 -6.02 24.31 -1.64
C ALA A 125 -6.33 25.63 -2.35
N SER A 126 -5.50 26.64 -2.18
CA SER A 126 -5.71 27.95 -2.81
C SER A 126 -5.70 27.87 -4.33
N GLN A 127 -4.83 27.03 -4.90
CA GLN A 127 -4.77 26.83 -6.34
C GLN A 127 -6.00 26.09 -6.86
N MET A 128 -6.46 25.10 -6.11
CA MET A 128 -7.68 24.37 -6.44
C MET A 128 -8.89 25.29 -6.50
N LEU A 129 -9.04 26.15 -5.51
CA LEU A 129 -10.15 27.10 -5.43
C LEU A 129 -10.11 28.13 -6.56
N LYS A 130 -8.92 28.55 -6.98
CA LYS A 130 -8.77 29.48 -8.11
C LYS A 130 -9.24 28.85 -9.42
N ARG A 131 -9.02 27.56 -9.60
CA ARG A 131 -9.45 26.85 -10.82
C ARG A 131 -10.96 26.79 -10.98
N LYS A 132 -11.70 26.88 -9.88
CA LYS A 132 -13.16 26.79 -9.91
C LYS A 132 -13.84 28.12 -10.28
N LYS A 133 -13.04 29.16 -10.36
CA LYS A 133 -13.55 30.45 -10.84
C LYS A 133 -13.43 30.51 -12.37
#